data_806dfce2791ec35b4a1971c38ec1f2f8
#
_entry.id   806dfce2791ec35b4a1971c38ec1f2f8
#
_cell.length_a   1.000
_cell.length_b   1.000
_cell.length_c   1.000
_cell.angle_alpha   90.00
_cell.angle_beta   90.00
_cell.angle_gamma   90.00
#
_symmetry.space_group_name_H-M   'P 1'
#
loop_
_entity.id
_entity.type
_entity.pdbx_description
1 polymer ?
#
loop_
_entity_poly.entity_id
_entity_poly.type
_entity_poly.pdbx_seq_one_letter_code
_entity_poly.pdbx_strand_id
1 'polypeptide(L)'
;YFNNLAQRKFTVLKDNTNPLLDVTFDGVHILNNDIVSPNPHIVIELNDENPFLILNEDIDTANFQIEIKYPNSSNWNRINFFNGALANLEWHINEQENKFIIEYNPLFDQDGIYKLRVQGQDKTGNSSGDEPYQINFEVIQKSSITNIYNYPNPFSTKTHFVFTLTGSEIPNKLNIQIMNINGRLIKQIHLNEIEDIKIGNNMTNYYWDGRDEFGDPVANGVYIYRVISEINN
;
A
#
# COMPACT_ATOMS: atom_id res chain seq x y z
N TYR A 1 54.14 -38.74 -16.72
CA TYR A 1 52.85 -38.14 -16.43
C TYR A 1 53.07 -37.15 -15.32
N PHE A 2 53.02 -35.84 -15.63
CA PHE A 2 53.01 -34.77 -14.62
C PHE A 2 51.63 -34.67 -14.04
N ASN A 3 51.47 -34.94 -12.76
CA ASN A 3 50.25 -34.82 -12.04
C ASN A 3 50.04 -33.33 -11.70
N ASN A 4 49.23 -32.62 -12.50
CA ASN A 4 48.90 -31.20 -12.24
C ASN A 4 47.85 -31.10 -11.11
N LEU A 5 48.29 -31.33 -9.89
CA LEU A 5 47.47 -31.12 -8.70
C LEU A 5 47.69 -29.70 -8.17
N ALA A 6 46.70 -28.84 -8.26
CA ALA A 6 46.73 -27.55 -7.61
C ALA A 6 45.77 -27.56 -6.37
N GLN A 7 46.36 -27.37 -5.22
CA GLN A 7 45.61 -27.25 -3.95
C GLN A 7 45.55 -25.78 -3.54
N ARG A 8 44.34 -25.25 -3.39
CA ARG A 8 44.11 -23.89 -2.83
C ARG A 8 43.27 -23.99 -1.59
N LYS A 9 43.69 -23.29 -0.54
CA LYS A 9 42.87 -23.09 0.66
C LYS A 9 41.86 -21.96 0.36
N PHE A 10 40.61 -22.17 0.73
CA PHE A 10 39.59 -21.12 0.77
C PHE A 10 38.90 -21.18 2.13
N THR A 11 38.43 -20.04 2.57
CA THR A 11 37.64 -19.91 3.82
C THR A 11 36.24 -19.55 3.41
N VAL A 12 35.28 -20.32 3.88
CA VAL A 12 33.86 -19.97 3.77
C VAL A 12 33.48 -19.17 5.01
N LEU A 13 33.04 -17.95 4.84
CA LEU A 13 32.49 -17.14 5.90
C LEU A 13 30.98 -17.38 5.95
N LYS A 14 30.44 -17.59 7.15
CA LYS A 14 29.02 -17.67 7.34
C LYS A 14 28.43 -16.26 7.12
N ASP A 15 27.35 -16.19 6.35
CA ASP A 15 26.55 -14.99 6.27
C ASP A 15 25.82 -14.78 7.61
N ASN A 16 25.90 -13.56 8.16
CA ASN A 16 25.25 -13.16 9.39
C ASN A 16 24.45 -11.85 9.20
N THR A 17 24.24 -11.46 7.96
CA THR A 17 23.46 -10.26 7.66
C THR A 17 21.99 -10.63 7.54
N ASN A 18 21.14 -9.84 8.14
CA ASN A 18 19.70 -10.05 8.05
C ASN A 18 19.19 -9.52 6.71
N PRO A 19 18.36 -10.29 6.01
CA PRO A 19 17.72 -9.81 4.79
C PRO A 19 16.72 -8.68 5.10
N LEU A 20 16.52 -7.80 4.13
CA LEU A 20 15.56 -6.70 4.23
C LEU A 20 14.19 -7.18 3.77
N LEU A 21 13.19 -6.97 4.60
CA LEU A 21 11.78 -7.24 4.31
C LEU A 21 11.06 -5.93 4.03
N ASP A 22 10.35 -5.88 2.91
CA ASP A 22 9.47 -4.78 2.54
C ASP A 22 8.06 -5.27 2.28
N VAL A 23 7.04 -4.48 2.68
CA VAL A 23 5.62 -4.83 2.50
C VAL A 23 4.84 -3.62 2.04
N THR A 24 4.22 -3.72 0.87
CA THR A 24 3.39 -2.68 0.29
C THR A 24 1.95 -3.16 0.05
N PHE A 25 1.02 -2.22 0.07
CA PHE A 25 -0.40 -2.42 -0.24
C PHE A 25 -0.76 -1.51 -1.41
N ASP A 26 -1.21 -2.07 -2.52
CA ASP A 26 -1.50 -1.34 -3.76
C ASP A 26 -0.33 -0.43 -4.19
N GLY A 27 0.91 -0.93 -4.01
CA GLY A 27 2.15 -0.25 -4.35
C GLY A 27 2.60 0.86 -3.37
N VAL A 28 1.95 1.00 -2.21
CA VAL A 28 2.32 2.00 -1.20
C VAL A 28 2.52 1.39 0.18
N HIS A 29 3.40 2.00 0.98
CA HIS A 29 3.50 1.68 2.40
C HIS A 29 2.34 2.33 3.16
N ILE A 30 1.69 1.55 3.99
CA ILE A 30 0.60 2.03 4.85
C ILE A 30 1.08 2.25 6.28
N LEU A 31 0.37 3.10 6.99
CA LEU A 31 0.54 3.30 8.43
C LEU A 31 -0.47 2.46 9.21
N ASN A 32 -0.19 2.25 10.49
CA ASN A 32 -1.14 1.56 11.37
C ASN A 32 -2.51 2.25 11.38
N ASN A 33 -3.55 1.45 11.16
CA ASN A 33 -4.96 1.85 11.05
C ASN A 33 -5.31 2.67 9.79
N ASP A 34 -4.47 2.64 8.77
CA ASP A 34 -4.89 3.13 7.46
C ASP A 34 -6.03 2.28 6.90
N ILE A 35 -6.88 2.90 6.10
CA ILE A 35 -7.95 2.22 5.39
C ILE A 35 -7.38 1.64 4.09
N VAL A 36 -7.66 0.37 3.88
CA VAL A 36 -7.20 -0.45 2.75
C VAL A 36 -8.39 -0.98 1.98
N SER A 37 -8.21 -1.21 0.69
CA SER A 37 -9.21 -1.85 -0.16
C SER A 37 -9.62 -3.23 0.40
N PRO A 38 -10.88 -3.67 0.24
CA PRO A 38 -11.28 -5.05 0.52
C PRO A 38 -10.55 -6.10 -0.30
N ASN A 39 -10.01 -5.73 -1.45
CA ASN A 39 -9.23 -6.59 -2.34
C ASN A 39 -7.88 -5.95 -2.69
N PRO A 40 -6.99 -5.75 -1.71
CA PRO A 40 -5.72 -5.10 -1.94
C PRO A 40 -4.75 -6.03 -2.66
N HIS A 41 -3.84 -5.46 -3.43
CA HIS A 41 -2.65 -6.14 -3.91
C HIS A 41 -1.52 -5.92 -2.90
N ILE A 42 -1.20 -6.95 -2.12
CA ILE A 42 -0.14 -6.90 -1.12
C ILE A 42 1.11 -7.54 -1.71
N VAL A 43 2.21 -6.78 -1.75
CA VAL A 43 3.51 -7.26 -2.20
C VAL A 43 4.44 -7.35 -1.00
N ILE A 44 5.08 -8.51 -0.84
CA ILE A 44 6.06 -8.80 0.19
C ILE A 44 7.38 -9.10 -0.51
N GLU A 45 8.38 -8.27 -0.31
CA GLU A 45 9.71 -8.43 -0.89
C GLU A 45 10.72 -8.79 0.18
N LEU A 46 11.52 -9.81 -0.08
CA LEU A 46 12.72 -10.13 0.72
C LEU A 46 13.95 -9.91 -0.16
N ASN A 47 14.81 -9.01 0.26
CA ASN A 47 16.05 -8.68 -0.42
C ASN A 47 17.24 -9.12 0.45
N ASP A 48 18.14 -9.87 -0.15
CA ASP A 48 19.41 -10.27 0.47
C ASP A 48 20.58 -9.56 -0.25
N GLU A 49 21.52 -9.04 0.51
CA GLU A 49 22.73 -8.43 -0.05
C GLU A 49 23.70 -9.47 -0.65
N ASN A 50 23.56 -10.74 -0.27
CA ASN A 50 24.39 -11.82 -0.76
C ASN A 50 23.81 -12.43 -2.06
N PRO A 51 24.36 -12.08 -3.24
CA PRO A 51 23.82 -12.52 -4.53
C PRO A 51 23.98 -14.02 -4.79
N PHE A 52 24.69 -14.75 -3.94
CA PHE A 52 24.94 -16.19 -4.09
C PHE A 52 23.96 -17.07 -3.30
N LEU A 53 23.12 -16.47 -2.46
CA LEU A 53 22.17 -17.16 -1.60
C LEU A 53 20.72 -16.82 -1.96
N ILE A 54 20.43 -16.73 -3.25
CA ILE A 54 19.11 -16.37 -3.79
C ILE A 54 18.08 -17.44 -3.41
N LEU A 55 16.97 -17.02 -2.83
CA LEU A 55 15.77 -17.83 -2.74
C LEU A 55 15.16 -17.91 -4.14
N ASN A 56 15.01 -19.11 -4.70
CA ASN A 56 14.59 -19.27 -6.09
C ASN A 56 13.86 -20.58 -6.41
N GLU A 57 13.46 -21.30 -5.38
CA GLU A 57 12.77 -22.58 -5.51
C GLU A 57 11.48 -22.61 -4.69
N ASP A 58 10.54 -23.48 -5.04
CA ASP A 58 9.29 -23.66 -4.29
C ASP A 58 9.51 -23.98 -2.82
N ILE A 59 10.59 -24.73 -2.51
CA ILE A 59 10.95 -25.07 -1.14
C ILE A 59 11.28 -23.83 -0.29
N ASP A 60 11.77 -22.78 -0.94
CA ASP A 60 12.16 -21.54 -0.26
C ASP A 60 10.94 -20.77 0.28
N THR A 61 9.74 -21.09 -0.18
CA THR A 61 8.49 -20.54 0.39
C THR A 61 8.32 -20.91 1.86
N ALA A 62 8.95 -22.00 2.32
CA ALA A 62 8.96 -22.40 3.72
C ALA A 62 9.71 -21.42 4.63
N ASN A 63 10.58 -20.58 4.06
CA ASN A 63 11.32 -19.56 4.79
C ASN A 63 10.46 -18.35 5.19
N PHE A 64 9.20 -18.32 4.73
CA PHE A 64 8.28 -17.23 5.05
C PHE A 64 7.20 -17.67 6.02
N GLN A 65 6.95 -16.82 7.01
CA GLN A 65 5.79 -16.89 7.88
C GLN A 65 4.91 -15.68 7.62
N ILE A 66 3.77 -15.92 6.98
CA ILE A 66 2.77 -14.89 6.67
C ILE A 66 1.50 -15.26 7.42
N GLU A 67 1.00 -14.36 8.23
CA GLU A 67 -0.16 -14.60 9.08
C GLU A 67 -1.08 -13.41 9.08
N ILE A 68 -2.38 -13.70 9.04
CA ILE A 68 -3.43 -12.70 9.10
C ILE A 68 -4.31 -12.92 10.33
N LYS A 69 -4.70 -11.85 10.97
CA LYS A 69 -5.70 -11.84 12.03
C LYS A 69 -6.91 -11.06 11.56
N TYR A 70 -8.05 -11.73 11.55
CA TYR A 70 -9.33 -11.17 11.12
C TYR A 70 -9.96 -10.30 12.21
N PRO A 71 -10.88 -9.39 11.85
CA PRO A 71 -11.65 -8.63 12.82
C PRO A 71 -12.34 -9.54 13.83
N ASN A 72 -12.39 -9.11 15.09
CA ASN A 72 -13.01 -9.87 16.20
C ASN A 72 -12.43 -11.28 16.48
N SER A 73 -11.35 -11.66 15.81
CA SER A 73 -10.63 -12.92 16.09
C SER A 73 -9.52 -12.69 17.10
N SER A 74 -9.29 -13.64 17.99
CA SER A 74 -8.08 -13.69 18.83
C SER A 74 -6.93 -14.45 18.17
N ASN A 75 -7.21 -15.25 17.14
CA ASN A 75 -6.25 -16.15 16.53
C ASN A 75 -5.58 -15.56 15.29
N TRP A 76 -4.30 -15.88 15.12
CA TRP A 76 -3.57 -15.71 13.89
C TRP A 76 -3.82 -16.90 12.96
N ASN A 77 -4.06 -16.63 11.68
CA ASN A 77 -4.25 -17.63 10.65
C ASN A 77 -3.07 -17.58 9.70
N ARG A 78 -2.32 -18.67 9.60
CA ARG A 78 -1.20 -18.79 8.67
C ARG A 78 -1.73 -18.86 7.24
N ILE A 79 -1.11 -18.07 6.34
CA ILE A 79 -1.38 -18.12 4.91
C ILE A 79 -0.32 -19.02 4.29
N ASN A 80 -0.75 -20.07 3.60
CA ASN A 80 0.15 -21.07 3.03
C ASN A 80 0.15 -20.96 1.49
N PHE A 81 1.31 -21.17 0.88
CA PHE A 81 1.49 -21.14 -0.56
C PHE A 81 0.77 -22.28 -1.30
N PHE A 82 0.49 -23.39 -0.62
CA PHE A 82 0.05 -24.66 -1.23
C PHE A 82 -1.41 -25.03 -0.93
N ASN A 83 -2.24 -24.13 -0.47
CA ASN A 83 -3.64 -24.41 -0.09
C ASN A 83 -4.62 -24.34 -1.28
N GLY A 84 -4.29 -24.93 -2.42
CA GLY A 84 -5.23 -25.12 -3.54
C GLY A 84 -5.83 -23.81 -4.07
N ALA A 85 -7.09 -23.87 -4.55
CA ALA A 85 -7.78 -22.74 -5.19
C ALA A 85 -8.08 -21.51 -4.29
N LEU A 86 -7.71 -21.55 -3.00
CA LEU A 86 -7.88 -20.47 -2.04
C LEU A 86 -6.57 -19.71 -1.73
N ALA A 87 -5.43 -20.18 -2.21
CA ALA A 87 -4.17 -19.50 -2.01
C ALA A 87 -4.01 -18.42 -3.07
N ASN A 88 -4.39 -17.19 -2.73
CA ASN A 88 -4.12 -16.00 -3.55
C ASN A 88 -2.66 -15.53 -3.40
N LEU A 89 -1.71 -16.49 -3.21
CA LEU A 89 -0.29 -16.24 -3.09
C LEU A 89 0.42 -16.73 -4.34
N GLU A 90 1.09 -15.83 -4.99
CA GLU A 90 2.03 -16.12 -6.08
C GLU A 90 3.43 -15.67 -5.65
N TRP A 91 4.48 -16.27 -6.20
CA TRP A 91 5.84 -15.81 -5.97
C TRP A 91 6.65 -15.80 -7.25
N HIS A 92 7.60 -14.89 -7.32
CA HIS A 92 8.59 -14.81 -8.38
C HIS A 92 9.88 -14.19 -7.87
N ILE A 93 10.93 -14.22 -8.68
CA ILE A 93 12.22 -13.65 -8.34
C ILE A 93 12.56 -12.49 -9.27
N ASN A 94 13.24 -11.49 -8.71
CA ASN A 94 13.96 -10.49 -9.47
C ASN A 94 15.46 -10.74 -9.27
N GLU A 95 16.07 -11.49 -10.20
CA GLU A 95 17.49 -11.87 -10.12
C GLU A 95 18.43 -10.65 -10.15
N GLN A 96 18.04 -9.57 -10.84
CA GLN A 96 18.87 -8.37 -10.97
C GLN A 96 19.00 -7.61 -9.64
N GLU A 97 17.95 -7.63 -8.85
CA GLU A 97 17.87 -6.95 -7.55
C GLU A 97 18.04 -7.91 -6.37
N ASN A 98 18.22 -9.20 -6.63
CA ASN A 98 18.29 -10.26 -5.61
C ASN A 98 17.09 -10.25 -4.66
N LYS A 99 15.89 -10.18 -5.25
CA LYS A 99 14.64 -10.13 -4.49
C LYS A 99 13.81 -11.39 -4.69
N PHE A 100 13.29 -11.94 -3.60
CA PHE A 100 12.19 -12.88 -3.61
C PHE A 100 10.90 -12.10 -3.34
N ILE A 101 9.95 -12.19 -4.26
CA ILE A 101 8.73 -11.38 -4.27
C ILE A 101 7.54 -12.32 -4.12
N ILE A 102 6.68 -12.01 -3.16
CA ILE A 102 5.41 -12.70 -2.94
C ILE A 102 4.28 -11.70 -3.18
N GLU A 103 3.36 -12.08 -4.05
CA GLU A 103 2.13 -11.33 -4.31
C GLU A 103 0.97 -12.01 -3.60
N TYR A 104 0.27 -11.26 -2.78
CA TYR A 104 -0.90 -11.71 -2.04
C TYR A 104 -2.12 -10.86 -2.40
N ASN A 105 -3.11 -11.51 -3.02
CA ASN A 105 -4.34 -10.87 -3.48
C ASN A 105 -5.54 -11.42 -2.67
N PRO A 106 -5.72 -11.01 -1.40
CA PRO A 106 -6.83 -11.45 -0.57
C PRO A 106 -8.14 -10.80 -1.01
N LEU A 107 -9.24 -11.46 -0.59
CA LEU A 107 -10.55 -10.85 -0.54
C LEU A 107 -10.97 -10.78 0.95
N PHE A 108 -10.98 -9.59 1.50
CA PHE A 108 -11.46 -9.32 2.85
C PHE A 108 -12.96 -9.04 2.80
N ASP A 109 -13.77 -9.91 3.36
CA ASP A 109 -15.24 -9.92 3.27
C ASP A 109 -15.94 -9.29 4.47
N GLN A 110 -15.20 -8.79 5.45
CA GLN A 110 -15.73 -8.20 6.67
C GLN A 110 -15.18 -6.79 6.91
N ASP A 111 -16.03 -5.91 7.38
CA ASP A 111 -15.59 -4.61 7.89
C ASP A 111 -14.83 -4.78 9.20
N GLY A 112 -13.79 -3.98 9.39
CA GLY A 112 -13.05 -3.90 10.65
C GLY A 112 -11.55 -3.96 10.50
N ILE A 113 -10.87 -4.11 11.64
CA ILE A 113 -9.41 -4.07 11.72
C ILE A 113 -8.81 -5.45 11.52
N TYR A 114 -8.01 -5.56 10.49
CA TYR A 114 -7.15 -6.70 10.19
C TYR A 114 -5.74 -6.44 10.71
N LYS A 115 -4.99 -7.51 10.93
CA LYS A 115 -3.56 -7.42 11.23
C LYS A 115 -2.81 -8.40 10.34
N LEU A 116 -1.80 -7.91 9.65
CA LEU A 116 -0.86 -8.73 8.89
C LEU A 116 0.44 -8.84 9.68
N ARG A 117 1.02 -10.03 9.71
CA ARG A 117 2.34 -10.30 10.26
C ARG A 117 3.15 -11.10 9.26
N VAL A 118 4.38 -10.64 9.00
CA VAL A 118 5.28 -11.26 8.04
C VAL A 118 6.67 -11.37 8.63
N GLN A 119 7.29 -12.52 8.44
CA GLN A 119 8.72 -12.74 8.67
C GLN A 119 9.27 -13.60 7.56
N GLY A 120 10.43 -13.23 7.04
CA GLY A 120 11.19 -14.00 6.08
C GLY A 120 12.54 -14.39 6.63
N GLN A 121 13.15 -15.43 6.05
CA GLN A 121 14.51 -15.87 6.32
C GLN A 121 15.25 -16.07 5.01
N ASP A 122 16.55 -15.77 5.01
CA ASP A 122 17.44 -16.11 3.90
C ASP A 122 17.77 -17.62 3.87
N LYS A 123 18.57 -18.06 2.90
CA LYS A 123 19.03 -19.47 2.79
C LYS A 123 19.95 -19.91 3.92
N THR A 124 20.56 -18.98 4.66
CA THR A 124 21.44 -19.27 5.80
C THR A 124 20.71 -19.27 7.12
N GLY A 125 19.42 -18.89 7.14
CA GLY A 125 18.55 -18.86 8.29
C GLY A 125 18.59 -17.54 9.08
N ASN A 126 19.16 -16.46 8.50
CA ASN A 126 19.06 -15.14 9.12
C ASN A 126 17.64 -14.61 8.90
N SER A 127 17.00 -14.15 9.96
CA SER A 127 15.64 -13.59 9.89
C SER A 127 15.65 -12.13 9.43
N SER A 128 14.59 -11.69 8.81
CA SER A 128 14.39 -10.30 8.36
C SER A 128 14.29 -9.27 9.51
N GLY A 129 14.37 -9.72 10.75
CA GLY A 129 14.39 -8.94 11.96
C GLY A 129 14.20 -9.82 13.18
N ASP A 130 14.50 -9.30 14.37
CA ASP A 130 14.29 -9.99 15.63
C ASP A 130 12.80 -10.22 15.90
N GLU A 131 11.96 -9.26 15.48
CA GLU A 131 10.51 -9.34 15.55
C GLU A 131 9.91 -9.34 14.14
N PRO A 132 8.79 -10.05 13.91
CA PRO A 132 8.07 -9.99 12.64
C PRO A 132 7.60 -8.58 12.31
N TYR A 133 7.65 -8.20 11.04
CA TYR A 133 6.90 -7.05 10.57
C TYR A 133 5.42 -7.22 10.90
N GLN A 134 4.79 -6.21 11.48
CA GLN A 134 3.37 -6.24 11.79
C GLN A 134 2.72 -4.91 11.48
N ILE A 135 1.57 -4.96 10.81
CA ILE A 135 0.76 -3.80 10.46
C ILE A 135 -0.72 -4.07 10.74
N ASN A 136 -1.42 -3.06 11.24
CA ASN A 136 -2.87 -3.07 11.40
C ASN A 136 -3.47 -2.18 10.32
N PHE A 137 -4.56 -2.62 9.70
CA PHE A 137 -5.28 -1.82 8.70
C PHE A 137 -6.79 -2.05 8.84
N GLU A 138 -7.56 -1.09 8.40
CA GLU A 138 -9.03 -1.14 8.45
C GLU A 138 -9.58 -1.40 7.04
N VAL A 139 -10.55 -2.29 6.95
CA VAL A 139 -11.32 -2.57 5.74
C VAL A 139 -12.75 -2.10 5.93
N ILE A 140 -13.28 -1.36 4.96
CA ILE A 140 -14.66 -0.89 4.91
C ILE A 140 -15.22 -1.24 3.54
N GLN A 141 -16.21 -2.16 3.51
CA GLN A 141 -16.80 -2.66 2.26
C GLN A 141 -17.58 -1.61 1.50
N LYS A 142 -18.27 -0.76 2.23
CA LYS A 142 -19.12 0.25 1.63
C LYS A 142 -18.30 1.34 0.95
N SER A 143 -18.49 1.50 -0.36
CA SER A 143 -17.91 2.62 -1.09
C SER A 143 -18.50 3.94 -0.63
N SER A 144 -17.67 4.84 -0.16
CA SER A 144 -18.06 6.18 0.27
C SER A 144 -16.89 7.15 0.29
N ILE A 145 -17.21 8.44 0.33
CA ILE A 145 -16.23 9.51 0.57
C ILE A 145 -16.56 10.12 1.92
N THR A 146 -15.58 10.12 2.81
CA THR A 146 -15.72 10.64 4.18
C THR A 146 -14.57 11.57 4.54
N ASN A 147 -14.60 12.15 5.74
CA ASN A 147 -13.54 13.01 6.27
C ASN A 147 -13.10 14.13 5.31
N ILE A 148 -14.09 14.78 4.66
CA ILE A 148 -13.82 15.81 3.66
C ILE A 148 -13.51 17.13 4.36
N TYR A 149 -12.31 17.67 4.14
CA TYR A 149 -11.92 19.00 4.60
C TYR A 149 -10.85 19.59 3.69
N ASN A 150 -10.62 20.90 3.81
CA ASN A 150 -9.52 21.57 3.13
C ASN A 150 -8.43 21.98 4.13
N TYR A 151 -7.17 21.91 3.69
CA TYR A 151 -6.02 22.27 4.51
C TYR A 151 -4.96 23.01 3.72
N PRO A 152 -4.46 24.16 4.25
CA PRO A 152 -4.89 24.85 5.47
C PRO A 152 -6.28 25.50 5.34
N ASN A 153 -6.97 25.70 6.47
CA ASN A 153 -8.22 26.45 6.57
C ASN A 153 -8.26 27.23 7.90
N PRO A 154 -8.26 28.59 7.90
CA PRO A 154 -8.21 29.46 6.72
C PRO A 154 -6.90 29.36 5.95
N PHE A 155 -6.90 29.80 4.69
CA PHE A 155 -5.69 29.89 3.87
C PHE A 155 -5.48 31.33 3.35
N SER A 156 -4.23 31.67 3.04
CA SER A 156 -3.85 32.96 2.48
C SER A 156 -3.37 32.88 1.03
N THR A 157 -2.81 31.76 0.64
CA THR A 157 -2.25 31.55 -0.70
C THR A 157 -2.90 30.40 -1.44
N LYS A 158 -3.02 29.25 -0.79
CA LYS A 158 -3.60 28.05 -1.39
C LYS A 158 -4.09 27.07 -0.33
N THR A 159 -5.01 26.19 -0.71
CA THR A 159 -5.51 25.10 0.11
C THR A 159 -5.68 23.82 -0.71
N HIS A 160 -5.38 22.69 -0.12
CA HIS A 160 -5.61 21.37 -0.70
C HIS A 160 -6.90 20.78 -0.14
N PHE A 161 -7.47 19.81 -0.83
CA PHE A 161 -8.61 19.05 -0.32
C PHE A 161 -8.14 17.70 0.19
N VAL A 162 -8.64 17.31 1.36
CA VAL A 162 -8.38 16.03 2.00
C VAL A 162 -9.69 15.30 2.09
N PHE A 163 -9.67 14.00 1.78
CA PHE A 163 -10.84 13.13 1.90
C PHE A 163 -10.39 11.67 2.02
N THR A 164 -11.27 10.83 2.52
CA THR A 164 -11.05 9.40 2.66
C THR A 164 -11.98 8.66 1.72
N LEU A 165 -11.42 7.77 0.88
CA LEU A 165 -12.18 6.83 0.06
C LEU A 165 -12.23 5.47 0.74
N THR A 166 -13.41 4.84 0.72
CA THR A 166 -13.64 3.48 1.21
C THR A 166 -14.25 2.61 0.11
N GLY A 167 -14.25 1.30 0.30
CA GLY A 167 -14.74 0.32 -0.67
C GLY A 167 -13.62 -0.24 -1.54
N SER A 168 -14.00 -0.97 -2.59
CA SER A 168 -13.08 -1.71 -3.46
C SER A 168 -12.68 -0.96 -4.73
N GLU A 169 -13.36 0.13 -5.06
CA GLU A 169 -13.21 0.81 -6.35
C GLU A 169 -12.99 2.31 -6.18
N ILE A 170 -12.09 2.82 -6.98
CA ILE A 170 -11.90 4.27 -7.13
C ILE A 170 -13.03 4.81 -8.01
N PRO A 171 -13.69 5.92 -7.64
CA PRO A 171 -14.74 6.51 -8.45
C PRO A 171 -14.28 6.84 -9.88
N ASN A 172 -15.09 6.52 -10.87
CA ASN A 172 -14.82 6.89 -12.27
C ASN A 172 -14.91 8.40 -12.50
N LYS A 173 -15.73 9.08 -11.69
CA LYS A 173 -15.84 10.53 -11.66
C LYS A 173 -15.74 11.02 -10.21
N LEU A 174 -14.93 12.01 -10.00
CA LEU A 174 -14.84 12.75 -8.77
C LEU A 174 -14.67 14.23 -9.12
N ASN A 175 -15.56 15.06 -8.60
CA ASN A 175 -15.51 16.50 -8.81
C ASN A 175 -15.60 17.21 -7.47
N ILE A 176 -14.80 18.25 -7.29
CA ILE A 176 -14.88 19.15 -6.16
C ILE A 176 -15.44 20.47 -6.69
N GLN A 177 -16.61 20.87 -6.21
CA GLN A 177 -17.24 22.12 -6.59
C GLN A 177 -17.13 23.12 -5.44
N ILE A 178 -16.55 24.27 -5.73
CA ILE A 178 -16.38 25.39 -4.80
C ILE A 178 -17.44 26.44 -5.15
N MET A 179 -18.21 26.86 -4.18
CA MET A 179 -19.33 27.79 -4.34
C MET A 179 -19.23 28.93 -3.32
N ASN A 180 -19.80 30.09 -3.66
CA ASN A 180 -20.02 31.11 -2.67
C ASN A 180 -21.20 30.74 -1.75
N ILE A 181 -21.45 31.55 -0.73
CA ILE A 181 -22.54 31.33 0.27
C ILE A 181 -23.94 31.34 -0.37
N ASN A 182 -24.12 31.89 -1.56
CA ASN A 182 -25.38 31.89 -2.30
C ASN A 182 -25.53 30.69 -3.23
N GLY A 183 -24.58 29.73 -3.19
CA GLY A 183 -24.60 28.52 -4.01
C GLY A 183 -24.15 28.72 -5.46
N ARG A 184 -23.64 29.91 -5.82
CA ARG A 184 -23.05 30.13 -7.17
C ARG A 184 -21.73 29.40 -7.27
N LEU A 185 -21.59 28.57 -8.31
CA LEU A 185 -20.34 27.90 -8.64
C LEU A 185 -19.24 28.93 -8.95
N ILE A 186 -18.10 28.77 -8.31
CA ILE A 186 -16.90 29.57 -8.46
C ILE A 186 -15.83 28.79 -9.22
N LYS A 187 -15.59 27.56 -8.80
CA LYS A 187 -14.56 26.68 -9.39
C LYS A 187 -15.02 25.24 -9.32
N GLN A 188 -14.72 24.49 -10.37
CA GLN A 188 -14.87 23.03 -10.37
C GLN A 188 -13.50 22.40 -10.66
N ILE A 189 -13.15 21.42 -9.85
CA ILE A 189 -11.93 20.62 -9.97
C ILE A 189 -12.35 19.21 -10.36
N HIS A 190 -11.81 18.69 -11.44
CA HIS A 190 -12.16 17.39 -11.97
C HIS A 190 -11.15 16.32 -11.55
N LEU A 191 -11.56 15.05 -11.59
CA LEU A 191 -10.73 13.89 -11.23
C LEU A 191 -9.36 13.88 -11.94
N ASN A 192 -9.34 14.24 -13.21
CA ASN A 192 -8.10 14.31 -14.01
C ASN A 192 -7.13 15.41 -13.58
N GLU A 193 -7.56 16.35 -12.74
CA GLU A 193 -6.71 17.37 -12.12
C GLU A 193 -6.25 16.93 -10.72
N ILE A 194 -6.85 15.85 -10.19
CA ILE A 194 -6.53 15.26 -8.89
C ILE A 194 -5.79 13.96 -9.18
N GLU A 195 -4.47 14.02 -9.16
CA GLU A 195 -3.63 12.85 -9.43
C GLU A 195 -3.54 11.92 -8.22
N ASP A 196 -3.18 10.65 -8.48
CA ASP A 196 -2.80 9.64 -7.46
C ASP A 196 -3.85 9.34 -6.37
N ILE A 197 -5.13 9.23 -6.78
CA ILE A 197 -6.20 8.83 -5.85
C ILE A 197 -6.12 7.33 -5.55
N LYS A 198 -6.26 7.01 -4.27
CA LYS A 198 -6.28 5.63 -3.76
C LYS A 198 -7.40 5.40 -2.75
N ILE A 199 -7.72 4.16 -2.47
CA ILE A 199 -8.53 3.81 -1.30
C ILE A 199 -7.75 4.20 -0.03
N GLY A 200 -8.45 4.75 0.96
CA GLY A 200 -7.88 5.32 2.15
C GLY A 200 -7.79 6.85 2.10
N ASN A 201 -6.82 7.39 2.81
CA ASN A 201 -6.65 8.84 2.95
C ASN A 201 -5.97 9.45 1.72
N ASN A 202 -6.57 10.51 1.20
CA ASN A 202 -6.11 11.27 0.06
C ASN A 202 -5.94 12.75 0.42
N MET A 203 -4.90 13.36 -0.12
CA MET A 203 -4.75 14.82 -0.19
C MET A 203 -4.46 15.17 -1.65
N THR A 204 -5.26 16.09 -2.20
CA THR A 204 -5.14 16.45 -3.63
C THR A 204 -3.79 17.10 -3.94
N ASN A 205 -3.16 16.71 -5.05
CA ASN A 205 -2.03 17.43 -5.61
C ASN A 205 -2.46 18.80 -6.13
N TYR A 206 -3.66 18.88 -6.68
CA TYR A 206 -4.32 20.13 -7.02
C TYR A 206 -4.59 20.97 -5.77
N TYR A 207 -4.42 22.28 -5.89
CA TYR A 207 -4.75 23.25 -4.85
C TYR A 207 -5.65 24.34 -5.39
N TRP A 208 -6.51 24.88 -4.55
CA TRP A 208 -7.26 26.10 -4.86
C TRP A 208 -6.54 27.32 -4.28
N ASP A 209 -6.24 28.28 -5.15
CA ASP A 209 -5.53 29.53 -4.84
C ASP A 209 -6.45 30.75 -4.66
N GLY A 210 -7.76 30.53 -4.53
CA GLY A 210 -8.74 31.61 -4.40
C GLY A 210 -9.06 32.31 -5.73
N ARG A 211 -8.95 31.59 -6.86
CA ARG A 211 -9.35 32.08 -8.19
C ARG A 211 -10.58 31.31 -8.68
N ASP A 212 -11.39 31.98 -9.49
CA ASP A 212 -12.53 31.38 -10.14
C ASP A 212 -12.13 30.56 -11.39
N GLU A 213 -13.15 30.10 -12.13
CA GLU A 213 -12.95 29.30 -13.34
C GLU A 213 -12.19 30.04 -14.45
N PHE A 214 -12.26 31.37 -14.46
CA PHE A 214 -11.62 32.22 -15.46
C PHE A 214 -10.22 32.69 -15.04
N GLY A 215 -9.80 32.35 -13.81
CA GLY A 215 -8.52 32.76 -13.23
C GLY A 215 -8.57 34.09 -12.50
N ASP A 216 -9.75 34.71 -12.34
CA ASP A 216 -9.91 35.96 -11.62
C ASP A 216 -9.92 35.71 -10.10
N PRO A 217 -9.25 36.57 -9.30
CA PRO A 217 -9.22 36.43 -7.86
C PRO A 217 -10.62 36.69 -7.27
N VAL A 218 -11.04 35.82 -6.37
CA VAL A 218 -12.31 35.99 -5.67
C VAL A 218 -12.14 36.82 -4.39
N ALA A 219 -13.23 37.44 -3.91
CA ALA A 219 -13.19 38.23 -2.69
C ALA A 219 -12.86 37.38 -1.47
N ASN A 220 -12.21 37.97 -0.47
CA ASN A 220 -12.02 37.33 0.82
C ASN A 220 -13.39 37.01 1.46
N GLY A 221 -13.54 35.79 1.95
CA GLY A 221 -14.82 35.39 2.55
C GLY A 221 -14.89 33.89 2.82
N VAL A 222 -16.12 33.46 3.06
CA VAL A 222 -16.47 32.04 3.27
C VAL A 222 -16.95 31.44 1.95
N TYR A 223 -16.39 30.31 1.60
CA TYR A 223 -16.77 29.50 0.46
C TYR A 223 -17.22 28.13 0.93
N ILE A 224 -18.16 27.55 0.23
CA ILE A 224 -18.67 26.20 0.50
C ILE A 224 -18.15 25.31 -0.60
N TYR A 225 -17.73 24.10 -0.28
CA TYR A 225 -17.40 23.11 -1.29
C TYR A 225 -18.17 21.81 -1.05
N ARG A 226 -18.34 21.05 -2.12
CA ARG A 226 -18.88 19.69 -2.08
C ARG A 226 -18.07 18.79 -2.97
N VAL A 227 -17.94 17.52 -2.57
CA VAL A 227 -17.36 16.46 -3.39
C VAL A 227 -18.50 15.63 -3.98
N ILE A 228 -18.45 15.39 -5.26
CA ILE A 228 -19.42 14.58 -6.00
C ILE A 228 -18.63 13.44 -6.62
N SER A 229 -19.07 12.20 -6.39
CA SER A 229 -18.48 11.01 -6.99
C SER A 229 -19.54 10.15 -7.65
N GLU A 230 -19.15 9.48 -8.73
CA GLU A 230 -19.94 8.46 -9.40
C GLU A 230 -19.09 7.21 -9.56
N ILE A 231 -19.62 6.07 -9.13
CA ILE A 231 -19.09 4.74 -9.43
C ILE A 231 -20.03 4.17 -10.46
N ASN A 232 -19.53 3.86 -11.66
CA ASN A 232 -20.32 3.18 -12.67
C ASN A 232 -20.32 1.68 -12.32
N ASN A 233 -21.49 1.16 -11.98
CA ASN A 233 -21.74 -0.27 -11.84
C ASN A 233 -21.80 -0.94 -13.21
#